data_72f7db551fd57e67f78a69d5eabf114b
#
_entry.id   72f7db551fd57e67f78a69d5eabf114b
#
_cell.length_a   1.000
_cell.length_b   1.000
_cell.length_c   1.000
_cell.angle_alpha   90.00
_cell.angle_beta   90.00
_cell.angle_gamma   90.00
#
_symmetry.space_group_name_H-M   'P 1'
#
loop_
_entity.id
_entity.type
_entity.pdbx_description
1 polymer ?
#
loop_
_entity_poly.entity_id
_entity_poly.type
_entity_poly.pdbx_seq_one_letter_code
_entity_poly.pdbx_strand_id
1 'polypeptide(L)'
;MPFEPDFSPVAAGEKVRSGGGEVGPGSNTGQKGPSAAIIDYLTLVLPASSLEEFRCSKVDLLIYKLFGFRGEVVAGAIREKNWNFYPLSAVLTDRDGEMVGRIGLGGNKETVCVSLSGAGCKWVKDWRVTFNAAVQLKAKISRIDCAHDDYEGKRLDVHALRERAAAGDFCEGGCPPRHRFMSDEGHGTGSTLYVGGKGHKELCVYEKGKQMGLPTSPWVRAEVRLYGKHVEVPLDVLLDPGAYLRGAYSVMRELIQGVCTRLRTIRKQVEVSAEAMVLWMNRQVGPALNVLRDAFGDSWAEFAEARVLRQGHPGRFRGIASGEPLANYVREELCRSAA
;
A
#
# COMPACT_ATOMS: atom_id res chain seq x y z
N MET A 1 7.90 -16.90 -16.25
CA MET A 1 8.04 -16.62 -14.82
C MET A 1 7.46 -15.23 -14.59
N PRO A 2 6.48 -15.04 -13.71
CA PRO A 2 5.97 -13.71 -13.42
C PRO A 2 7.01 -12.96 -12.60
N PHE A 3 7.39 -11.77 -13.08
CA PHE A 3 8.28 -10.84 -12.41
C PHE A 3 7.55 -10.30 -11.15
N GLU A 4 7.94 -10.77 -9.98
CA GLU A 4 7.57 -10.15 -8.71
C GLU A 4 8.51 -8.97 -8.48
N PRO A 5 8.00 -7.73 -8.41
CA PRO A 5 8.85 -6.62 -8.01
C PRO A 5 9.23 -6.80 -6.53
N ASP A 6 10.52 -6.92 -6.27
CA ASP A 6 11.11 -6.94 -4.94
C ASP A 6 10.97 -5.55 -4.30
N PHE A 7 10.05 -5.44 -3.34
CA PHE A 7 9.88 -4.27 -2.48
C PHE A 7 10.54 -4.51 -1.11
N SER A 8 11.74 -5.09 -1.11
CA SER A 8 12.59 -5.02 0.08
C SER A 8 12.95 -3.56 0.33
N PRO A 9 12.88 -3.06 1.56
CA PRO A 9 13.44 -1.75 1.88
C PRO A 9 14.94 -1.83 1.58
N VAL A 10 15.39 -0.99 0.65
CA VAL A 10 16.82 -0.79 0.42
C VAL A 10 17.38 -0.34 1.75
N ALA A 11 18.28 -1.13 2.32
CA ALA A 11 19.07 -0.74 3.47
C ALA A 11 19.92 0.47 3.05
N ALA A 12 19.43 1.67 3.37
CA ALA A 12 20.23 2.86 3.29
C ALA A 12 21.30 2.76 4.34
N GLY A 13 22.51 2.45 3.94
CA GLY A 13 23.70 2.56 4.77
C GLY A 13 23.95 4.04 5.06
N GLU A 14 23.37 4.57 6.12
CA GLU A 14 23.68 5.88 6.65
C GLU A 14 25.02 5.81 7.39
N LYS A 15 26.01 6.51 6.87
CA LYS A 15 27.24 6.88 7.62
C LYS A 15 26.84 7.78 8.78
N VAL A 16 26.96 7.24 9.99
CA VAL A 16 26.79 7.98 11.22
C VAL A 16 27.88 9.06 11.28
N ARG A 17 27.47 10.33 11.18
CA ARG A 17 28.28 11.47 11.66
C ARG A 17 27.97 11.67 13.14
N SER A 18 28.97 11.51 13.97
CA SER A 18 28.95 11.82 15.38
C SER A 18 28.73 13.33 15.60
N GLY A 19 27.57 13.67 16.12
CA GLY A 19 27.27 15.01 16.64
C GLY A 19 26.22 14.84 17.72
N GLY A 20 26.65 14.97 18.99
CA GLY A 20 25.79 14.85 20.16
C GLY A 20 24.75 15.98 20.19
N GLY A 21 23.48 15.58 20.18
CA GLY A 21 22.31 16.37 20.45
C GLY A 21 21.17 15.41 20.68
N GLU A 22 20.56 15.43 21.85
CA GLU A 22 19.34 14.68 22.16
C GLU A 22 18.23 15.09 21.20
N VAL A 23 18.07 14.34 20.11
CA VAL A 23 16.90 14.49 19.22
C VAL A 23 15.83 13.55 19.75
N GLY A 24 15.00 14.06 20.63
CA GLY A 24 13.73 13.43 20.94
C GLY A 24 12.91 13.29 19.65
N PRO A 25 12.31 12.13 19.36
CA PRO A 25 11.57 11.92 18.12
C PRO A 25 10.34 12.82 18.11
N GLY A 26 10.32 13.78 17.18
CA GLY A 26 9.14 14.58 16.90
C GLY A 26 8.03 13.68 16.36
N SER A 27 6.87 13.71 16.98
CA SER A 27 5.67 13.08 16.44
C SER A 27 5.31 13.71 15.10
N ASN A 28 5.15 12.93 14.03
CA ASN A 28 4.71 13.42 12.73
C ASN A 28 3.29 13.99 12.74
N THR A 29 2.50 13.66 13.77
CA THR A 29 1.10 14.10 13.92
C THR A 29 0.93 15.31 14.83
N GLY A 30 2.00 15.82 15.43
CA GLY A 30 1.93 16.89 16.44
C GLY A 30 1.26 16.48 17.76
N GLN A 31 0.78 15.26 17.91
CA GLN A 31 0.19 14.74 19.13
C GLN A 31 1.28 14.19 20.05
N LYS A 32 1.43 14.77 21.23
CA LYS A 32 2.31 14.27 22.29
C LYS A 32 1.50 13.34 23.21
N GLY A 33 1.91 12.08 23.35
CA GLY A 33 1.29 11.15 24.30
C GLY A 33 1.78 9.71 24.14
N PRO A 34 1.61 8.87 25.18
CA PRO A 34 2.08 7.47 25.18
C PRO A 34 1.35 6.54 24.19
N SER A 35 0.30 7.04 23.56
CA SER A 35 -0.45 6.34 22.51
C SER A 35 -0.20 6.90 21.11
N ALA A 36 0.75 7.82 20.95
CA ALA A 36 1.01 8.47 19.68
C ALA A 36 1.52 7.47 18.64
N ALA A 37 0.80 7.35 17.54
CA ALA A 37 1.28 6.69 16.33
C ALA A 37 1.64 7.73 15.29
N ILE A 38 2.59 7.36 14.44
CA ILE A 38 3.06 8.19 13.33
C ILE A 38 2.66 7.53 12.00
N ILE A 39 2.56 8.32 10.95
CA ILE A 39 2.51 7.81 9.58
C ILE A 39 3.95 7.68 9.10
N ASP A 40 4.37 6.44 8.83
CA ASP A 40 5.75 6.12 8.43
C ASP A 40 5.88 5.84 6.93
N TYR A 41 4.77 5.72 6.22
CA TYR A 41 4.71 5.61 4.76
C TYR A 41 3.32 5.98 4.26
N LEU A 42 3.25 6.67 3.12
CA LEU A 42 1.99 7.00 2.47
C LEU A 42 2.11 6.93 0.96
N THR A 43 1.15 6.28 0.29
CA THR A 43 0.96 6.37 -1.16
C THR A 43 -0.48 6.76 -1.46
N LEU A 44 -0.63 7.89 -2.12
CA LEU A 44 -1.88 8.40 -2.66
C LEU A 44 -1.94 8.18 -4.17
N VAL A 45 -3.11 7.80 -4.67
CA VAL A 45 -3.42 7.74 -6.10
C VAL A 45 -4.64 8.63 -6.34
N LEU A 46 -4.53 9.52 -7.30
CA LEU A 46 -5.58 10.49 -7.63
C LEU A 46 -5.81 10.53 -9.15
N PRO A 47 -7.04 10.83 -9.62
CA PRO A 47 -7.32 11.01 -11.04
C PRO A 47 -6.50 12.17 -11.62
N ALA A 48 -5.94 12.00 -12.82
CA ALA A 48 -5.20 13.09 -13.49
C ALA A 48 -6.10 14.31 -13.76
N SER A 49 -7.39 14.10 -14.05
CA SER A 49 -8.39 15.17 -14.20
C SER A 49 -8.50 16.08 -12.97
N SER A 50 -8.26 15.57 -11.77
CA SER A 50 -8.24 16.39 -10.56
C SER A 50 -7.14 17.45 -10.56
N LEU A 51 -6.05 17.26 -11.32
CA LEU A 51 -4.97 18.24 -11.43
C LEU A 51 -5.41 19.47 -12.22
N GLU A 52 -6.21 19.27 -13.27
CA GLU A 52 -6.78 20.35 -14.10
C GLU A 52 -7.81 21.14 -13.29
N GLU A 53 -8.74 20.46 -12.63
CA GLU A 53 -9.77 21.05 -11.77
C GLU A 53 -9.15 21.95 -10.68
N PHE A 54 -8.03 21.52 -10.09
CA PHE A 54 -7.34 22.28 -9.05
C PHE A 54 -6.20 23.17 -9.57
N ARG A 55 -6.09 23.36 -10.88
CA ARG A 55 -5.06 24.20 -11.52
C ARG A 55 -3.63 23.85 -11.08
N CYS A 56 -3.37 22.54 -10.90
CA CYS A 56 -2.03 22.05 -10.54
C CYS A 56 -1.20 21.79 -11.81
N SER A 57 -0.74 22.84 -12.46
CA SER A 57 0.09 22.74 -13.67
C SER A 57 1.52 22.23 -13.43
N LYS A 58 1.96 22.18 -12.18
CA LYS A 58 3.32 21.78 -11.79
C LYS A 58 3.28 20.77 -10.64
N VAL A 59 4.24 19.84 -10.64
CA VAL A 59 4.38 18.83 -9.58
C VAL A 59 4.58 19.47 -8.21
N ASP A 60 5.39 20.54 -8.11
CA ASP A 60 5.63 21.25 -6.85
C ASP A 60 4.35 21.84 -6.27
N LEU A 61 3.46 22.35 -7.12
CA LEU A 61 2.16 22.85 -6.65
C LEU A 61 1.27 21.74 -6.11
N LEU A 62 1.33 20.55 -6.72
CA LEU A 62 0.60 19.38 -6.24
C LEU A 62 1.10 18.94 -4.86
N ILE A 63 2.41 18.79 -4.67
CA ILE A 63 2.98 18.38 -3.38
C ILE A 63 2.78 19.45 -2.30
N TYR A 64 2.82 20.72 -2.67
CA TYR A 64 2.45 21.82 -1.76
C TYR A 64 0.99 21.70 -1.29
N LYS A 65 0.05 21.49 -2.23
CA LYS A 65 -1.38 21.33 -1.90
C LYS A 65 -1.65 20.08 -1.07
N LEU A 66 -0.99 18.96 -1.40
CA LEU A 66 -1.19 17.70 -0.68
C LEU A 66 -0.59 17.72 0.73
N PHE A 67 0.62 18.25 0.89
CA PHE A 67 1.41 18.07 2.10
C PHE A 67 1.77 19.39 2.81
N GLY A 68 1.48 20.52 2.19
CA GLY A 68 1.83 21.83 2.76
C GLY A 68 3.31 22.16 2.67
N PHE A 69 4.10 21.45 1.84
CA PHE A 69 5.54 21.68 1.68
C PHE A 69 5.82 23.05 1.05
N ARG A 70 6.61 23.88 1.73
CA ARG A 70 6.97 25.23 1.28
C ARG A 70 8.46 25.31 0.92
N GLY A 71 8.98 24.29 0.26
CA GLY A 71 10.39 24.16 -0.12
C GLY A 71 11.19 23.25 0.82
N GLU A 72 10.57 22.64 1.84
CA GLU A 72 11.22 21.60 2.65
C GLU A 72 11.44 20.32 1.83
N VAL A 73 10.51 20.03 0.92
CA VAL A 73 10.59 18.93 -0.04
C VAL A 73 10.28 19.50 -1.43
N VAL A 74 11.09 19.15 -2.39
CA VAL A 74 10.97 19.59 -3.79
C VAL A 74 10.93 18.41 -4.74
N ALA A 75 10.28 18.59 -5.89
CA ALA A 75 10.27 17.60 -6.94
C ALA A 75 11.46 17.82 -7.88
N GLY A 76 12.22 16.76 -8.16
CA GLY A 76 13.22 16.74 -9.21
C GLY A 76 12.60 16.75 -10.61
N ALA A 77 13.45 16.73 -11.63
CA ALA A 77 13.01 16.68 -13.02
C ALA A 77 12.17 15.42 -13.29
N ILE A 78 11.09 15.59 -14.05
CA ILE A 78 10.31 14.47 -14.57
C ILE A 78 11.15 13.75 -15.61
N ARG A 79 11.26 12.44 -15.46
CA ARG A 79 12.04 11.56 -16.33
C ARG A 79 11.18 10.43 -16.88
N GLU A 80 11.51 9.96 -18.07
CA GLU A 80 10.99 8.73 -18.67
C GLU A 80 11.61 7.52 -17.96
N LYS A 81 11.20 7.31 -16.71
CA LYS A 81 11.63 6.18 -15.89
C LYS A 81 10.41 5.53 -15.27
N ASN A 82 10.16 4.29 -15.68
CA ASN A 82 9.03 3.51 -15.16
C ASN A 82 9.11 3.37 -13.64
N TRP A 83 8.01 3.69 -12.98
CA TRP A 83 7.83 3.49 -11.55
C TRP A 83 6.36 3.17 -11.22
N ASN A 84 6.10 2.06 -10.55
CA ASN A 84 4.75 1.61 -10.16
C ASN A 84 3.73 1.66 -11.30
N PHE A 85 4.12 1.21 -12.51
CA PHE A 85 3.29 1.23 -13.73
C PHE A 85 3.03 2.63 -14.31
N TYR A 86 3.77 3.64 -13.88
CA TYR A 86 3.77 4.97 -14.46
C TYR A 86 5.01 5.16 -15.34
N PRO A 87 4.87 5.56 -16.62
CA PRO A 87 6.01 5.72 -17.53
C PRO A 87 6.88 6.93 -17.17
N LEU A 88 6.30 7.96 -16.59
CA LEU A 88 7.00 9.16 -16.16
C LEU A 88 7.09 9.18 -14.63
N SER A 89 8.23 9.60 -14.09
CA SER A 89 8.38 9.78 -12.65
C SER A 89 9.36 10.89 -12.28
N ALA A 90 9.13 11.48 -11.10
CA ALA A 90 10.06 12.42 -10.46
C ALA A 90 10.35 11.96 -9.04
N VAL A 91 11.58 12.16 -8.59
CA VAL A 91 11.99 11.91 -7.21
C VAL A 91 11.66 13.15 -6.39
N LEU A 92 11.18 12.96 -5.16
CA LEU A 92 11.02 14.00 -4.16
C LEU A 92 12.23 13.96 -3.23
N THR A 93 12.89 15.09 -3.08
CA THR A 93 14.06 15.24 -2.20
C THR A 93 13.81 16.32 -1.16
N ASP A 94 14.39 16.14 0.00
CA ASP A 94 14.43 17.18 1.04
C ASP A 94 15.58 18.17 0.83
N ARG A 95 15.75 19.08 1.78
CA ARG A 95 16.78 20.13 1.74
C ARG A 95 18.21 19.59 1.78
N ASP A 96 18.40 18.40 2.31
CA ASP A 96 19.70 17.74 2.40
C ASP A 96 19.99 16.90 1.15
N GLY A 97 19.05 16.88 0.18
CA GLY A 97 19.15 16.11 -1.07
C GLY A 97 18.79 14.65 -0.90
N GLU A 98 18.28 14.24 0.27
CA GLU A 98 17.86 12.88 0.54
C GLU A 98 16.52 12.56 -0.15
N MET A 99 16.40 11.35 -0.70
CA MET A 99 15.16 10.90 -1.33
C MET A 99 14.10 10.61 -0.28
N VAL A 100 13.05 11.41 -0.26
CA VAL A 100 11.93 11.32 0.69
C VAL A 100 10.62 10.82 0.08
N GLY A 101 10.58 10.72 -1.24
CA GLY A 101 9.38 10.24 -1.93
C GLY A 101 9.54 10.20 -3.44
N ARG A 102 8.43 9.91 -4.11
CA ARG A 102 8.36 9.86 -5.57
C ARG A 102 6.96 10.17 -6.08
N ILE A 103 6.88 10.73 -7.26
CA ILE A 103 5.63 10.92 -8.00
C ILE A 103 5.70 10.18 -9.33
N GLY A 104 4.59 9.53 -9.73
CA GLY A 104 4.41 8.86 -11.01
C GLY A 104 3.28 9.49 -11.80
N LEU A 105 3.48 9.66 -13.11
CA LEU A 105 2.60 10.38 -14.02
C LEU A 105 2.37 9.60 -15.31
N GLY A 106 1.23 9.83 -15.97
CA GLY A 106 0.98 9.42 -17.36
C GLY A 106 0.67 7.94 -17.55
N GLY A 107 0.22 7.23 -16.51
CA GLY A 107 -0.11 5.81 -16.64
C GLY A 107 -1.24 5.37 -15.74
N ASN A 108 -1.48 4.06 -15.72
CA ASN A 108 -2.38 3.39 -14.80
C ASN A 108 -3.78 4.01 -14.73
N LYS A 109 -4.52 4.02 -15.86
CA LYS A 109 -5.87 4.58 -15.99
C LYS A 109 -5.94 6.09 -15.71
N GLU A 110 -5.04 6.86 -16.28
CA GLU A 110 -5.01 8.32 -16.15
C GLU A 110 -5.00 8.80 -14.70
N THR A 111 -4.15 8.19 -13.90
CA THR A 111 -3.96 8.59 -12.52
C THR A 111 -2.57 9.16 -12.29
N VAL A 112 -2.42 9.82 -11.16
CA VAL A 112 -1.15 10.27 -10.59
C VAL A 112 -0.94 9.54 -9.27
N CYS A 113 0.28 9.07 -9.05
CA CYS A 113 0.68 8.40 -7.82
C CYS A 113 1.70 9.24 -7.09
N VAL A 114 1.47 9.53 -5.82
CA VAL A 114 2.41 10.25 -4.96
C VAL A 114 2.73 9.37 -3.75
N SER A 115 4.00 9.12 -3.51
CA SER A 115 4.47 8.32 -2.38
C SER A 115 5.46 9.12 -1.53
N LEU A 116 5.30 9.04 -0.21
CA LEU A 116 6.26 9.52 0.79
C LEU A 116 6.76 8.35 1.63
N SER A 117 8.08 8.28 1.82
CA SER A 117 8.71 7.42 2.82
C SER A 117 8.57 8.00 4.23
N GLY A 118 8.99 7.27 5.27
CA GLY A 118 9.02 7.80 6.64
C GLY A 118 9.83 9.09 6.75
N ALA A 119 10.94 9.20 6.01
CA ALA A 119 11.71 10.43 5.91
C ALA A 119 10.89 11.59 5.33
N GLY A 120 10.04 11.31 4.33
CA GLY A 120 9.14 12.31 3.75
C GLY A 120 7.97 12.66 4.67
N CYS A 121 7.40 11.66 5.33
CA CYS A 121 6.30 11.86 6.28
C CYS A 121 6.68 12.77 7.45
N LYS A 122 7.95 12.80 7.86
CA LYS A 122 8.46 13.73 8.92
C LYS A 122 8.26 15.19 8.56
N TRP A 123 8.23 15.55 7.29
CA TRP A 123 8.07 16.91 6.82
C TRP A 123 6.60 17.39 6.79
N VAL A 124 5.63 16.48 6.89
CA VAL A 124 4.20 16.82 6.95
C VAL A 124 3.86 17.34 8.33
N LYS A 125 3.63 18.63 8.44
CA LYS A 125 3.38 19.32 9.72
C LYS A 125 1.97 19.11 10.26
N ASP A 126 0.99 19.00 9.37
CA ASP A 126 -0.42 18.81 9.72
C ASP A 126 -1.11 17.86 8.71
N TRP A 127 -1.41 16.67 9.14
CA TRP A 127 -2.09 15.66 8.34
C TRP A 127 -3.53 16.02 7.98
N ARG A 128 -4.14 17.02 8.66
CA ARG A 128 -5.46 17.54 8.26
C ARG A 128 -5.40 18.28 6.93
N VAL A 129 -4.29 18.94 6.63
CA VAL A 129 -4.06 19.55 5.31
C VAL A 129 -4.06 18.48 4.24
N THR A 130 -3.32 17.39 4.46
CA THR A 130 -3.27 16.23 3.55
C THR A 130 -4.64 15.57 3.40
N PHE A 131 -5.36 15.38 4.50
CA PHE A 131 -6.72 14.81 4.47
C PHE A 131 -7.67 15.67 3.61
N ASN A 132 -7.75 16.97 3.86
CA ASN A 132 -8.62 17.89 3.12
C ASN A 132 -8.27 17.94 1.63
N ALA A 133 -6.98 18.02 1.30
CA ALA A 133 -6.51 18.00 -0.07
C ALA A 133 -6.80 16.67 -0.76
N ALA A 134 -6.62 15.55 -0.07
CA ALA A 134 -6.92 14.22 -0.60
C ALA A 134 -8.42 14.06 -0.90
N VAL A 135 -9.31 14.57 -0.04
CA VAL A 135 -10.76 14.59 -0.29
C VAL A 135 -11.08 15.42 -1.52
N GLN A 136 -10.57 16.64 -1.61
CA GLN A 136 -10.81 17.54 -2.74
C GLN A 136 -10.31 16.96 -4.07
N LEU A 137 -9.11 16.37 -4.07
CA LEU A 137 -8.48 15.75 -5.23
C LEU A 137 -9.02 14.35 -5.54
N LYS A 138 -10.05 13.88 -4.83
CA LYS A 138 -10.62 12.53 -4.98
C LYS A 138 -9.54 11.43 -4.89
N ALA A 139 -8.51 11.68 -4.08
CA ALA A 139 -7.40 10.76 -3.90
C ALA A 139 -7.84 9.51 -3.11
N LYS A 140 -7.18 8.39 -3.40
CA LYS A 140 -7.34 7.13 -2.67
C LYS A 140 -6.00 6.71 -2.08
N ILE A 141 -6.03 6.17 -0.88
CA ILE A 141 -4.83 5.58 -0.28
C ILE A 141 -4.58 4.22 -0.93
N SER A 142 -3.43 4.08 -1.57
CA SER A 142 -2.94 2.79 -2.09
C SER A 142 -2.19 2.00 -1.02
N ARG A 143 -1.41 2.70 -0.19
CA ARG A 143 -0.74 2.16 0.99
C ARG A 143 -0.54 3.24 2.04
N ILE A 144 -0.72 2.88 3.30
CA ILE A 144 -0.30 3.68 4.45
C ILE A 144 0.27 2.77 5.53
N ASP A 145 1.36 3.20 6.15
CA ASP A 145 1.98 2.51 7.27
C ASP A 145 1.81 3.38 8.53
N CYS A 146 1.12 2.83 9.51
CA CYS A 146 0.89 3.46 10.82
C CYS A 146 1.82 2.79 11.82
N ALA A 147 2.73 3.54 12.44
CA ALA A 147 3.75 3.01 13.32
C ALA A 147 3.62 3.55 14.73
N HIS A 148 3.95 2.70 15.72
CA HIS A 148 4.09 3.05 17.13
C HIS A 148 5.44 2.58 17.64
N ASP A 149 6.12 3.48 18.36
CA ASP A 149 7.44 3.23 18.93
C ASP A 149 7.34 2.98 20.44
N ASP A 150 7.80 1.82 20.86
CA ASP A 150 8.06 1.51 22.28
C ASP A 150 9.57 1.62 22.54
N TYR A 151 10.01 2.81 22.88
CA TYR A 151 11.44 3.12 23.08
C TYR A 151 12.05 2.36 24.24
N GLU A 152 11.26 2.00 25.22
CA GLU A 152 11.72 1.34 26.45
C GLU A 152 11.55 -0.19 26.39
N GLY A 153 10.89 -0.72 25.34
CA GLY A 153 10.62 -2.15 25.21
C GLY A 153 9.74 -2.73 26.32
N LYS A 154 8.90 -1.90 26.95
CA LYS A 154 8.07 -2.33 28.09
C LYS A 154 6.77 -2.99 27.68
N ARG A 155 6.29 -2.73 26.46
CA ARG A 155 4.99 -3.18 25.97
C ARG A 155 5.10 -4.11 24.77
N LEU A 156 6.10 -3.87 23.93
CA LEU A 156 6.31 -4.62 22.70
C LEU A 156 7.57 -5.50 22.85
N ASP A 157 7.37 -6.79 22.77
CA ASP A 157 8.45 -7.78 22.68
C ASP A 157 8.22 -8.65 21.45
N VAL A 158 9.19 -8.64 20.52
CA VAL A 158 9.06 -9.32 19.22
C VAL A 158 8.96 -10.84 19.39
N HIS A 159 9.69 -11.41 20.38
CA HIS A 159 9.70 -12.85 20.64
C HIS A 159 8.40 -13.29 21.33
N ALA A 160 7.95 -12.56 22.35
CA ALA A 160 6.66 -12.82 22.99
C ALA A 160 5.48 -12.71 22.00
N LEU A 161 5.51 -11.74 21.10
CA LEU A 161 4.51 -11.59 20.04
C LEU A 161 4.56 -12.71 19.01
N ARG A 162 5.74 -13.28 18.70
CA ARG A 162 5.87 -14.49 17.89
C ARG A 162 5.14 -15.67 18.52
N GLU A 163 5.31 -15.90 19.82
CA GLU A 163 4.63 -16.97 20.55
C GLU A 163 3.11 -16.78 20.52
N ARG A 164 2.64 -15.56 20.75
CA ARG A 164 1.22 -15.21 20.63
C ARG A 164 0.67 -15.44 19.20
N ALA A 165 1.46 -15.14 18.17
CA ALA A 165 1.08 -15.41 16.79
C ALA A 165 0.97 -16.92 16.50
N ALA A 166 1.90 -17.72 17.04
CA ALA A 166 1.85 -19.17 16.93
C ALA A 166 0.66 -19.78 17.70
N ALA A 167 0.28 -19.19 18.84
CA ALA A 167 -0.89 -19.57 19.63
C ALA A 167 -2.24 -19.17 18.97
N GLY A 168 -2.20 -18.30 17.94
CA GLY A 168 -3.40 -17.86 17.23
C GLY A 168 -4.09 -16.62 17.82
N ASP A 169 -3.48 -15.92 18.76
CA ASP A 169 -4.06 -14.74 19.45
C ASP A 169 -4.42 -13.60 18.51
N PHE A 170 -3.81 -13.54 17.33
CA PHE A 170 -4.12 -12.56 16.29
C PHE A 170 -5.37 -12.89 15.48
N CYS A 171 -6.07 -13.99 15.81
CA CYS A 171 -7.31 -14.36 15.15
C CYS A 171 -8.46 -13.52 15.70
N GLU A 172 -9.20 -12.85 14.82
CA GLU A 172 -10.40 -12.05 15.17
C GLU A 172 -11.69 -12.67 14.61
N GLY A 173 -11.71 -13.98 14.48
CA GLY A 173 -12.76 -14.78 13.87
C GLY A 173 -12.35 -15.35 12.50
N GLY A 174 -12.69 -16.60 12.25
CA GLY A 174 -12.27 -17.32 11.05
C GLY A 174 -10.87 -17.95 11.15
N CYS A 175 -10.13 -17.96 10.05
CA CYS A 175 -8.78 -18.53 10.03
C CYS A 175 -7.76 -17.56 10.65
N PRO A 176 -6.83 -18.06 11.47
CA PRO A 176 -5.71 -17.28 11.95
C PRO A 176 -4.92 -16.66 10.80
N PRO A 177 -4.47 -15.40 10.95
CA PRO A 177 -3.64 -14.78 9.93
C PRO A 177 -2.30 -15.53 9.80
N ARG A 178 -1.78 -15.64 8.59
CA ARG A 178 -0.43 -16.15 8.39
C ARG A 178 0.57 -15.26 9.10
N HIS A 179 1.60 -15.86 9.67
CA HIS A 179 2.70 -15.13 10.27
C HIS A 179 4.04 -15.64 9.77
N ARG A 180 5.05 -14.79 9.83
CA ARG A 180 6.43 -15.08 9.47
C ARG A 180 7.34 -14.37 10.46
N PHE A 181 8.33 -15.10 10.96
CA PHE A 181 9.35 -14.55 11.84
C PHE A 181 10.71 -14.61 11.13
N MET A 182 11.47 -13.54 11.23
CA MET A 182 12.84 -13.45 10.76
C MET A 182 13.71 -13.20 11.97
N SER A 183 14.56 -14.19 12.29
CA SER A 183 15.58 -14.09 13.31
C SER A 183 16.83 -13.45 12.75
N ASP A 184 17.55 -12.71 13.58
CA ASP A 184 18.88 -12.21 13.24
C ASP A 184 20.00 -13.21 13.58
N GLU A 185 19.62 -14.40 14.06
CA GLU A 185 20.55 -15.49 14.44
C GLU A 185 21.71 -15.02 15.34
N GLY A 186 21.49 -13.94 16.12
CA GLY A 186 22.49 -13.37 17.03
C GLY A 186 23.46 -12.37 16.40
N HIS A 187 23.22 -11.96 15.13
CA HIS A 187 24.08 -10.98 14.46
C HIS A 187 23.85 -9.52 14.92
N GLY A 188 22.89 -9.27 15.82
CA GLY A 188 22.64 -7.94 16.40
C GLY A 188 21.91 -6.99 15.47
N THR A 189 21.37 -7.47 14.35
CA THR A 189 20.57 -6.67 13.39
C THR A 189 19.08 -6.57 13.77
N GLY A 190 18.65 -7.40 14.70
CA GLY A 190 17.31 -7.45 15.25
C GLY A 190 16.36 -8.39 14.51
N SER A 191 15.42 -8.93 15.28
CA SER A 191 14.39 -9.84 14.79
C SER A 191 13.15 -9.09 14.33
N THR A 192 12.39 -9.68 13.40
CA THR A 192 11.16 -9.12 12.85
C THR A 192 10.04 -10.15 12.78
N LEU A 193 8.87 -9.80 13.27
CA LEU A 193 7.63 -10.55 13.14
C LEU A 193 6.72 -9.88 12.13
N TYR A 194 6.19 -10.64 11.18
CA TYR A 194 5.11 -10.23 10.27
C TYR A 194 3.86 -11.05 10.56
N VAL A 195 2.69 -10.40 10.64
CA VAL A 195 1.37 -11.04 10.79
C VAL A 195 0.41 -10.47 9.76
N GLY A 196 -0.28 -11.35 9.03
CA GLY A 196 -1.16 -10.98 7.94
C GLY A 196 -0.47 -11.07 6.58
N GLY A 197 -0.83 -10.20 5.63
CA GLY A 197 -0.27 -10.29 4.28
C GLY A 197 -0.40 -9.03 3.45
N LYS A 198 0.50 -8.89 2.51
CA LYS A 198 0.50 -7.82 1.50
C LYS A 198 -0.80 -7.88 0.67
N GLY A 199 -1.39 -6.72 0.45
CA GLY A 199 -2.62 -6.56 -0.33
C GLY A 199 -3.89 -6.34 0.50
N HIS A 200 -3.86 -6.59 1.81
CA HIS A 200 -4.92 -6.23 2.76
C HIS A 200 -4.35 -5.47 3.95
N LYS A 201 -3.97 -6.17 5.03
CA LYS A 201 -3.25 -5.61 6.16
C LYS A 201 -2.11 -6.52 6.60
N GLU A 202 -0.98 -5.94 6.94
CA GLU A 202 0.19 -6.62 7.46
C GLU A 202 0.70 -5.86 8.68
N LEU A 203 0.83 -6.54 9.81
CA LEU A 203 1.53 -6.03 10.98
C LEU A 203 3.00 -6.45 10.87
N CYS A 204 3.90 -5.51 11.07
CA CYS A 204 5.33 -5.72 11.16
C CYS A 204 5.80 -5.23 12.53
N VAL A 205 6.35 -6.10 13.36
CA VAL A 205 6.93 -5.73 14.66
C VAL A 205 8.41 -6.10 14.64
N TYR A 206 9.28 -5.15 14.97
CA TYR A 206 10.71 -5.36 14.86
C TYR A 206 11.50 -4.55 15.87
N GLU A 207 12.70 -5.05 16.21
CA GLU A 207 13.67 -4.43 17.11
C GLU A 207 14.34 -3.23 16.43
N LYS A 208 13.63 -2.09 16.45
CA LYS A 208 14.01 -0.86 15.73
C LYS A 208 15.38 -0.34 16.17
N GLY A 209 15.69 -0.41 17.46
CA GLY A 209 16.97 0.05 17.96
C GLY A 209 18.14 -0.73 17.35
N LYS A 210 18.04 -2.05 17.26
CA LYS A 210 19.06 -2.89 16.62
C LYS A 210 19.17 -2.60 15.12
N GLN A 211 18.03 -2.43 14.43
CA GLN A 211 18.02 -2.01 13.01
C GLN A 211 18.77 -0.69 12.80
N MET A 212 18.71 0.22 13.77
CA MET A 212 19.42 1.51 13.74
C MET A 212 20.91 1.40 14.18
N GLY A 213 21.43 0.19 14.33
CA GLY A 213 22.82 -0.03 14.76
C GLY A 213 23.07 0.17 16.26
N LEU A 214 22.03 0.11 17.07
CA LEU A 214 22.09 0.22 18.53
C LEU A 214 21.76 -1.15 19.17
N PRO A 215 22.71 -2.07 19.27
CA PRO A 215 22.43 -3.48 19.62
C PRO A 215 21.86 -3.67 21.03
N THR A 216 22.11 -2.75 21.95
CA THR A 216 21.60 -2.78 23.34
C THR A 216 20.30 -2.01 23.53
N SER A 217 19.80 -1.35 22.48
CA SER A 217 18.58 -0.55 22.58
C SER A 217 17.33 -1.44 22.72
N PRO A 218 16.49 -1.20 23.70
CA PRO A 218 15.22 -1.94 23.86
C PRO A 218 14.10 -1.47 22.90
N TRP A 219 14.39 -0.51 22.03
CA TRP A 219 13.40 0.11 21.15
C TRP A 219 12.81 -0.90 20.17
N VAL A 220 11.50 -1.11 20.29
CA VAL A 220 10.68 -1.93 19.37
C VAL A 220 9.67 -1.03 18.65
N ARG A 221 9.48 -1.25 17.36
CA ARG A 221 8.45 -0.60 16.57
C ARG A 221 7.40 -1.61 16.11
N ALA A 222 6.13 -1.27 16.28
CA ALA A 222 5.01 -1.95 15.64
C ALA A 222 4.45 -1.07 14.53
N GLU A 223 4.27 -1.64 13.34
CA GLU A 223 3.89 -0.95 12.12
C GLU A 223 2.77 -1.73 11.43
N VAL A 224 1.60 -1.12 11.27
CA VAL A 224 0.51 -1.69 10.50
C VAL A 224 0.51 -1.08 9.11
N ARG A 225 0.66 -1.94 8.11
CA ARG A 225 0.63 -1.61 6.69
C ARG A 225 -0.75 -1.92 6.14
N LEU A 226 -1.47 -0.90 5.72
CA LEU A 226 -2.79 -1.00 5.12
C LEU A 226 -2.68 -0.80 3.62
N TYR A 227 -3.23 -1.77 2.86
CA TYR A 227 -3.13 -1.78 1.41
C TYR A 227 -4.49 -1.56 0.76
N GLY A 228 -4.56 -0.54 -0.09
CA GLY A 228 -5.76 -0.18 -0.86
C GLY A 228 -6.03 -1.06 -2.08
N LYS A 229 -5.34 -2.21 -2.25
CA LYS A 229 -5.47 -3.08 -3.43
C LYS A 229 -6.83 -3.79 -3.51
N HIS A 230 -7.27 -4.39 -2.43
CA HIS A 230 -8.49 -5.21 -2.38
C HIS A 230 -9.57 -4.61 -1.47
N VAL A 231 -9.19 -3.64 -0.65
CA VAL A 231 -10.08 -2.92 0.26
C VAL A 231 -9.89 -1.44 0.10
N GLU A 232 -10.90 -0.66 0.40
CA GLU A 232 -10.76 0.78 0.49
C GLU A 232 -10.17 1.13 1.85
N VAL A 233 -9.06 1.88 1.84
CA VAL A 233 -8.48 2.43 3.06
C VAL A 233 -9.08 3.82 3.24
N PRO A 234 -9.85 4.07 4.31
CA PRO A 234 -10.47 5.36 4.54
C PRO A 234 -9.44 6.47 4.73
N LEU A 235 -9.72 7.66 4.22
CA LEU A 235 -8.80 8.81 4.35
C LEU A 235 -8.64 9.30 5.79
N ASP A 236 -9.61 9.04 6.67
CA ASP A 236 -9.58 9.42 8.09
C ASP A 236 -8.46 8.72 8.88
N VAL A 237 -7.82 7.69 8.32
CA VAL A 237 -6.58 7.13 8.88
C VAL A 237 -5.45 8.18 8.97
N LEU A 238 -5.48 9.21 8.10
CA LEU A 238 -4.55 10.33 8.17
C LEU A 238 -4.74 11.19 9.43
N LEU A 239 -5.94 11.20 9.99
CA LEU A 239 -6.30 11.98 11.17
C LEU A 239 -6.00 11.25 12.49
N ASP A 240 -6.14 9.93 12.50
CA ASP A 240 -5.85 9.09 13.67
C ASP A 240 -5.21 7.75 13.27
N PRO A 241 -3.92 7.75 12.89
CA PRO A 241 -3.21 6.53 12.55
C PRO A 241 -3.12 5.54 13.72
N GLY A 242 -3.16 6.05 14.97
CA GLY A 242 -3.12 5.24 16.17
C GLY A 242 -4.36 4.38 16.35
N ALA A 243 -5.53 4.91 16.07
CA ALA A 243 -6.79 4.15 16.15
C ALA A 243 -6.79 2.98 15.14
N TYR A 244 -6.24 3.18 13.96
CA TYR A 244 -6.12 2.14 12.94
C TYR A 244 -5.07 1.09 13.28
N LEU A 245 -3.93 1.49 13.85
CA LEU A 245 -2.91 0.56 14.34
C LEU A 245 -3.49 -0.36 15.43
N ARG A 246 -4.15 0.21 16.43
CA ARG A 246 -4.80 -0.55 17.53
C ARG A 246 -5.95 -1.42 17.03
N GLY A 247 -6.71 -0.91 16.05
CA GLY A 247 -7.82 -1.60 15.44
C GLY A 247 -7.45 -2.76 14.52
N ALA A 248 -6.18 -2.88 14.14
CA ALA A 248 -5.75 -3.89 13.20
C ALA A 248 -5.83 -5.32 13.77
N TYR A 249 -5.45 -5.52 15.03
CA TYR A 249 -5.50 -6.81 15.73
C TYR A 249 -5.84 -6.62 17.21
N SER A 250 -6.53 -7.62 17.83
CA SER A 250 -6.89 -7.64 19.26
C SER A 250 -5.65 -7.46 20.14
N VAL A 251 -4.56 -8.13 19.81
CA VAL A 251 -3.27 -8.03 20.51
C VAL A 251 -2.75 -6.60 20.54
N MET A 252 -2.88 -5.84 19.47
CA MET A 252 -2.45 -4.44 19.44
C MET A 252 -3.31 -3.54 20.34
N ARG A 253 -4.61 -3.84 20.48
CA ARG A 253 -5.49 -3.13 21.41
C ARG A 253 -5.09 -3.31 22.87
N GLU A 254 -4.61 -4.49 23.22
CA GLU A 254 -4.15 -4.80 24.59
C GLU A 254 -2.84 -4.06 24.92
N LEU A 255 -1.91 -4.04 23.98
CA LEU A 255 -0.55 -3.54 24.20
C LEU A 255 -0.44 -2.02 24.04
N ILE A 256 -1.23 -1.42 23.15
CA ILE A 256 -1.17 0.00 22.84
C ILE A 256 -2.45 0.67 23.31
N GLN A 257 -2.37 1.52 24.30
CA GLN A 257 -3.51 2.22 24.90
C GLN A 257 -4.13 3.26 23.96
N GLY A 258 -5.44 3.50 24.07
CA GLY A 258 -6.17 4.56 23.37
C GLY A 258 -7.40 4.06 22.61
N VAL A 259 -8.04 4.97 21.87
CA VAL A 259 -9.22 4.69 21.04
C VAL A 259 -8.87 3.75 19.91
N CYS A 260 -9.79 2.85 19.57
CA CYS A 260 -9.60 1.84 18.54
C CYS A 260 -10.65 2.01 17.43
N THR A 261 -10.20 2.10 16.20
CA THR A 261 -11.05 2.09 15.01
C THR A 261 -10.87 0.77 14.25
N ARG A 262 -11.92 -0.05 14.22
CA ARG A 262 -11.92 -1.25 13.39
C ARG A 262 -12.01 -0.85 11.91
N LEU A 263 -11.05 -1.30 11.12
CA LEU A 263 -11.18 -1.29 9.68
C LEU A 263 -12.39 -2.15 9.29
N ARG A 264 -13.48 -1.49 8.90
CA ARG A 264 -14.52 -2.19 8.15
C ARG A 264 -13.93 -2.52 6.79
N THR A 265 -13.79 -3.81 6.51
CA THR A 265 -13.37 -4.30 5.20
C THR A 265 -14.51 -4.03 4.23
N ILE A 266 -14.60 -2.84 3.69
CA ILE A 266 -15.40 -2.57 2.51
C ILE A 266 -14.58 -3.18 1.37
N ARG A 267 -14.90 -4.42 1.00
CA ARG A 267 -14.33 -5.00 -0.22
C ARG A 267 -14.71 -4.06 -1.35
N LYS A 268 -13.72 -3.57 -2.07
CA LYS A 268 -13.98 -2.91 -3.35
C LYS A 268 -14.83 -3.88 -4.15
N GLN A 269 -16.05 -3.49 -4.49
CA GLN A 269 -16.74 -4.13 -5.58
C GLN A 269 -15.81 -3.93 -6.77
N VAL A 270 -15.18 -5.02 -7.19
CA VAL A 270 -14.46 -5.04 -8.45
C VAL A 270 -15.57 -4.82 -9.48
N GLU A 271 -15.64 -3.64 -10.07
CA GLU A 271 -16.37 -3.47 -11.31
C GLU A 271 -15.83 -4.52 -12.26
N VAL A 272 -16.68 -5.49 -12.54
CA VAL A 272 -16.34 -6.61 -13.41
C VAL A 272 -16.49 -6.07 -14.82
N SER A 273 -15.40 -5.50 -15.32
CA SER A 273 -15.36 -5.04 -16.68
C SER A 273 -15.15 -6.23 -17.60
N ALA A 274 -16.08 -6.48 -18.50
CA ALA A 274 -15.95 -7.46 -19.57
C ALA A 274 -14.73 -7.15 -20.43
N GLU A 275 -14.43 -5.86 -20.63
CA GLU A 275 -13.25 -5.37 -21.33
C GLU A 275 -11.96 -5.78 -20.61
N ALA A 276 -11.88 -5.61 -19.29
CA ALA A 276 -10.72 -6.04 -18.51
C ALA A 276 -10.50 -7.56 -18.61
N MET A 277 -11.57 -8.33 -18.72
CA MET A 277 -11.50 -9.79 -18.96
C MET A 277 -10.92 -10.09 -20.35
N VAL A 278 -11.41 -9.40 -21.39
CA VAL A 278 -10.91 -9.58 -22.76
C VAL A 278 -9.45 -9.19 -22.86
N LEU A 279 -9.05 -8.05 -22.27
CA LEU A 279 -7.65 -7.61 -22.23
C LEU A 279 -6.75 -8.62 -21.49
N TRP A 280 -7.24 -9.17 -20.38
CA TRP A 280 -6.51 -10.21 -19.66
C TRP A 280 -6.38 -11.48 -20.49
N MET A 281 -7.46 -11.96 -21.11
CA MET A 281 -7.44 -13.15 -21.99
C MET A 281 -6.48 -12.94 -23.16
N ASN A 282 -6.53 -11.79 -23.82
CA ASN A 282 -5.65 -11.46 -24.94
C ASN A 282 -4.18 -11.57 -24.51
N ARG A 283 -3.79 -10.98 -23.38
CA ARG A 283 -2.40 -10.97 -22.92
C ARG A 283 -1.91 -12.35 -22.41
N GLN A 284 -2.76 -13.10 -21.71
CA GLN A 284 -2.34 -14.32 -21.01
C GLN A 284 -2.47 -15.57 -21.89
N VAL A 285 -3.53 -15.66 -22.66
CA VAL A 285 -3.84 -16.89 -23.43
C VAL A 285 -4.01 -16.63 -24.94
N GLY A 286 -4.16 -15.38 -25.35
CA GLY A 286 -4.36 -14.99 -26.76
C GLY A 286 -3.34 -15.59 -27.72
N PRO A 287 -2.02 -15.52 -27.46
CA PRO A 287 -1.02 -16.14 -28.33
C PRO A 287 -1.21 -17.66 -28.48
N ALA A 288 -1.55 -18.36 -27.39
CA ALA A 288 -1.82 -19.80 -27.44
C ALA A 288 -3.11 -20.13 -28.20
N LEU A 289 -4.16 -19.33 -27.99
CA LEU A 289 -5.42 -19.50 -28.73
C LEU A 289 -5.22 -19.25 -30.24
N ASN A 290 -4.36 -18.30 -30.60
CA ASN A 290 -4.04 -18.01 -31.98
C ASN A 290 -3.37 -19.24 -32.67
N VAL A 291 -2.38 -19.84 -32.03
CA VAL A 291 -1.72 -21.07 -32.52
C VAL A 291 -2.71 -22.20 -32.69
N LEU A 292 -3.59 -22.39 -31.73
CA LEU A 292 -4.63 -23.46 -31.81
C LEU A 292 -5.63 -23.16 -32.93
N ARG A 293 -6.07 -21.91 -33.07
CA ARG A 293 -6.93 -21.52 -34.18
C ARG A 293 -6.29 -21.78 -35.55
N ASP A 294 -5.04 -21.45 -35.71
CA ASP A 294 -4.31 -21.65 -36.96
C ASP A 294 -4.10 -23.15 -37.25
N ALA A 295 -3.92 -23.97 -36.19
CA ALA A 295 -3.77 -25.41 -36.32
C ALA A 295 -5.07 -26.14 -36.71
N PHE A 296 -6.22 -25.67 -36.22
CA PHE A 296 -7.51 -26.34 -36.43
C PHE A 296 -8.37 -25.70 -37.53
N GLY A 297 -8.03 -24.50 -38.01
CA GLY A 297 -8.71 -23.81 -39.10
C GLY A 297 -10.23 -23.75 -38.91
N ASP A 298 -10.98 -24.26 -39.89
CA ASP A 298 -12.46 -24.28 -39.86
C ASP A 298 -13.05 -25.12 -38.73
N SER A 299 -12.31 -26.11 -38.21
CA SER A 299 -12.72 -26.93 -37.04
C SER A 299 -12.45 -26.28 -35.70
N TRP A 300 -11.93 -25.06 -35.67
CA TRP A 300 -11.58 -24.35 -34.42
C TRP A 300 -12.75 -24.24 -33.44
N ALA A 301 -13.94 -23.89 -33.93
CA ALA A 301 -15.11 -23.66 -33.07
C ALA A 301 -15.48 -24.93 -32.30
N GLU A 302 -15.57 -26.09 -33.02
CA GLU A 302 -15.87 -27.37 -32.43
C GLU A 302 -14.76 -27.82 -31.45
N PHE A 303 -13.52 -27.67 -31.83
CA PHE A 303 -12.38 -27.95 -30.94
C PHE A 303 -12.40 -27.09 -29.67
N ALA A 304 -12.70 -25.81 -29.81
CA ALA A 304 -12.75 -24.88 -28.68
C ALA A 304 -13.86 -25.27 -27.69
N GLU A 305 -15.04 -25.58 -28.17
CA GLU A 305 -16.16 -26.09 -27.33
C GLU A 305 -15.81 -27.37 -26.59
N ALA A 306 -15.17 -28.29 -27.27
CA ALA A 306 -14.86 -29.61 -26.70
C ALA A 306 -13.67 -29.62 -25.73
N ARG A 307 -12.67 -28.74 -25.94
CA ARG A 307 -11.37 -28.85 -25.26
C ARG A 307 -10.89 -27.59 -24.58
N VAL A 308 -11.34 -26.41 -24.98
CA VAL A 308 -10.84 -25.11 -24.48
C VAL A 308 -11.85 -24.47 -23.55
N LEU A 309 -13.12 -24.45 -23.92
CA LEU A 309 -14.17 -23.85 -23.11
C LEU A 309 -14.57 -24.77 -21.97
N ARG A 310 -14.68 -24.21 -20.78
CA ARG A 310 -15.12 -24.93 -19.59
C ARG A 310 -16.41 -24.32 -19.06
N GLN A 311 -17.37 -25.18 -18.75
CA GLN A 311 -18.61 -24.74 -18.11
C GLN A 311 -18.32 -24.03 -16.76
N GLY A 312 -19.07 -22.97 -16.50
CA GLY A 312 -18.98 -22.19 -15.27
C GLY A 312 -18.62 -20.73 -15.53
N HIS A 313 -18.63 -19.94 -14.47
CA HIS A 313 -18.35 -18.51 -14.54
C HIS A 313 -17.13 -18.18 -13.68
N PRO A 314 -16.23 -17.26 -14.15
CA PRO A 314 -15.17 -16.72 -13.33
C PRO A 314 -15.74 -16.17 -12.01
N GLY A 315 -15.06 -16.41 -10.90
CA GLY A 315 -15.52 -16.01 -9.56
C GLY A 315 -15.84 -14.50 -9.42
N ARG A 316 -15.28 -13.70 -10.32
CA ARG A 316 -15.53 -12.25 -10.40
C ARG A 316 -16.96 -11.90 -10.84
N PHE A 317 -17.69 -12.82 -11.49
CA PHE A 317 -19.07 -12.62 -11.93
C PHE A 317 -20.12 -13.18 -10.94
N ARG A 318 -19.73 -13.65 -9.77
CA ARG A 318 -20.64 -14.26 -8.79
C ARG A 318 -21.79 -13.38 -8.31
N GLY A 319 -21.68 -12.06 -8.48
CA GLY A 319 -22.74 -11.10 -8.14
C GLY A 319 -23.75 -10.81 -9.27
N ILE A 320 -23.51 -11.36 -10.46
CA ILE A 320 -24.39 -11.19 -11.63
C ILE A 320 -25.12 -12.50 -11.87
N ALA A 321 -26.45 -12.44 -12.08
CA ALA A 321 -27.21 -13.63 -12.38
C ALA A 321 -26.64 -14.32 -13.62
N SER A 322 -26.50 -15.67 -13.55
CA SER A 322 -25.99 -16.46 -14.66
C SER A 322 -27.01 -16.57 -15.79
N GLY A 323 -26.53 -16.89 -16.98
CA GLY A 323 -27.37 -17.06 -18.17
C GLY A 323 -27.53 -15.79 -18.99
N GLU A 324 -28.71 -15.52 -19.49
CA GLU A 324 -29.00 -14.40 -20.39
C GLU A 324 -28.65 -13.01 -19.80
N PRO A 325 -28.91 -12.70 -18.52
CA PRO A 325 -28.52 -11.44 -17.92
C PRO A 325 -27.01 -11.17 -17.95
N LEU A 326 -26.19 -12.20 -17.71
CA LEU A 326 -24.74 -12.08 -17.78
C LEU A 326 -24.25 -11.90 -19.22
N ALA A 327 -24.82 -12.63 -20.17
CA ALA A 327 -24.49 -12.49 -21.58
C ALA A 327 -24.84 -11.12 -22.13
N ASN A 328 -25.99 -10.56 -21.74
CA ASN A 328 -26.41 -9.22 -22.12
C ASN A 328 -25.51 -8.15 -21.52
N TYR A 329 -25.18 -8.26 -20.24
CA TYR A 329 -24.24 -7.37 -19.58
C TYR A 329 -22.88 -7.33 -20.30
N VAL A 330 -22.29 -8.50 -20.59
CA VAL A 330 -21.01 -8.58 -21.27
C VAL A 330 -21.06 -8.00 -22.68
N ARG A 331 -22.14 -8.27 -23.42
CA ARG A 331 -22.35 -7.74 -24.78
C ARG A 331 -22.48 -6.22 -24.78
N GLU A 332 -23.30 -5.67 -23.90
CA GLU A 332 -23.52 -4.22 -23.79
C GLU A 332 -22.24 -3.47 -23.40
N GLU A 333 -21.44 -4.04 -22.49
CA GLU A 333 -20.21 -3.42 -22.06
C GLU A 333 -19.17 -3.41 -23.19
N LEU A 334 -18.99 -4.52 -23.90
CA LEU A 334 -18.05 -4.59 -25.02
C LEU A 334 -18.46 -3.73 -26.21
N CYS A 335 -19.77 -3.57 -26.48
CA CYS A 335 -20.25 -2.69 -27.54
C CYS A 335 -20.08 -1.20 -27.21
N ARG A 336 -20.19 -0.82 -25.93
CA ARG A 336 -19.95 0.58 -25.50
C ARG A 336 -18.47 0.98 -25.63
N SER A 337 -17.57 0.06 -25.45
CA SER A 337 -16.12 0.31 -25.57
C SER A 337 -15.62 0.40 -27.01
N ALA A 338 -16.44 -0.03 -27.99
CA ALA A 338 -16.09 -0.03 -29.41
C ALA A 338 -16.63 1.21 -30.18
N ALA A 339 -17.44 2.04 -29.52
CA ALA A 339 -17.97 3.30 -30.04
C ALA A 339 -17.19 4.50 -29.48
#